data_68d1ca750d8116f66bd638781286de55
#
_entry.id   68d1ca750d8116f66bd638781286de55
#
_cell.length_a   1.000
_cell.length_b   1.000
_cell.length_c   1.000
_cell.angle_alpha   90.00
_cell.angle_beta   90.00
_cell.angle_gamma   90.00
#
_symmetry.space_group_name_H-M   'P 1'
#
loop_
_entity.id
_entity.type
_entity.pdbx_description
1 polymer ?
#
loop_
_entity_poly.entity_id
_entity_poly.type
_entity_poly.pdbx_seq_one_letter_code
_entity_poly.pdbx_strand_id
1 'polypeptide(L)'
;MFVLVAAGWLFGAIAEDVINRDAPLGTLDLDVAAWLHAQATPTMTSIMLVLSDLGAPVTVIAITLLTAAVLAAWRCWYRLVFLLLATVGGEIVNFLMKKAVHRQRPFFEDPIVTLTSFSFPSGHAMGSTVLYGALAAIVIWPMRQWRWRMATVCAAALLVALICFSRIYLG
;
A
#
# COMPACT_ATOMS: atom_id res chain seq x y z
N MET A 1 -6.38 7.58 -20.41
CA MET A 1 -7.19 6.37 -20.60
C MET A 1 -6.32 5.12 -20.77
N PHE A 2 -5.37 5.10 -21.71
CA PHE A 2 -4.48 3.93 -21.94
C PHE A 2 -3.71 3.44 -20.69
N VAL A 3 -3.17 4.35 -19.88
CA VAL A 3 -2.42 4.01 -18.65
C VAL A 3 -3.32 3.29 -17.63
N LEU A 4 -4.56 3.72 -17.45
CA LEU A 4 -5.51 3.08 -16.52
C LEU A 4 -5.93 1.70 -17.01
N VAL A 5 -6.14 1.54 -18.32
CA VAL A 5 -6.48 0.24 -18.92
C VAL A 5 -5.30 -0.72 -18.80
N ALA A 6 -4.08 -0.26 -19.11
CA ALA A 6 -2.86 -1.05 -18.98
C ALA A 6 -2.59 -1.46 -17.52
N ALA A 7 -2.77 -0.53 -16.56
CA ALA A 7 -2.62 -0.82 -15.14
C ALA A 7 -3.68 -1.82 -14.65
N GLY A 8 -4.93 -1.69 -15.09
CA GLY A 8 -6.00 -2.63 -14.77
C GLY A 8 -5.76 -4.01 -15.35
N TRP A 9 -5.28 -4.10 -16.59
CA TRP A 9 -4.92 -5.35 -17.24
C TRP A 9 -3.74 -6.03 -16.53
N LEU A 10 -2.67 -5.27 -16.24
CA LEU A 10 -1.50 -5.76 -15.50
C LEU A 10 -1.90 -6.28 -14.11
N PHE A 11 -2.74 -5.51 -13.40
CA PHE A 11 -3.26 -5.94 -12.10
C PHE A 11 -4.08 -7.23 -12.21
N GLY A 12 -4.94 -7.36 -13.24
CA GLY A 12 -5.72 -8.57 -13.50
C GLY A 12 -4.84 -9.79 -13.77
N ALA A 13 -3.81 -9.63 -14.60
CA ALA A 13 -2.84 -10.69 -14.91
C ALA A 13 -2.06 -11.14 -13.65
N ILE A 14 -1.58 -10.19 -12.84
CA ILE A 14 -0.91 -10.49 -11.57
C ILE A 14 -1.87 -11.17 -10.60
N ALA A 15 -3.13 -10.71 -10.51
CA ALA A 15 -4.12 -11.31 -9.63
C ALA A 15 -4.43 -12.77 -10.03
N GLU A 16 -4.51 -13.06 -11.33
CA GLU A 16 -4.72 -14.41 -11.86
C GLU A 16 -3.55 -15.35 -11.50
N ASP A 17 -2.30 -14.91 -11.71
CA ASP A 17 -1.11 -15.65 -11.33
C ASP A 17 -1.00 -15.88 -9.81
N VAL A 18 -1.39 -14.87 -9.03
CA VAL A 18 -1.40 -14.94 -7.57
C VAL A 18 -2.47 -15.90 -7.04
N ILE A 19 -3.59 -16.07 -7.74
CA ILE A 19 -4.66 -17.03 -7.42
C ILE A 19 -4.21 -18.46 -7.75
N ASN A 20 -3.51 -18.66 -8.86
CA ASN A 20 -2.96 -19.94 -9.28
C ASN A 20 -1.64 -20.22 -8.54
N ARG A 21 -1.73 -21.02 -7.47
CA ARG A 21 -0.58 -21.35 -6.59
C ARG A 21 0.61 -22.02 -7.33
N ASP A 22 0.36 -22.65 -8.45
CA ASP A 22 1.35 -23.34 -9.28
C ASP A 22 1.96 -22.41 -10.35
N ALA A 23 1.56 -21.13 -10.40
CA ALA A 23 2.12 -20.15 -11.31
C ALA A 23 3.54 -19.74 -10.87
N PRO A 24 4.44 -19.41 -11.84
CA PRO A 24 5.83 -19.04 -11.55
C PRO A 24 5.98 -17.89 -10.53
N LEU A 25 5.03 -16.94 -10.48
CA LEU A 25 5.05 -15.85 -9.52
C LEU A 25 4.74 -16.31 -8.09
N GLY A 26 3.93 -17.36 -7.92
CA GLY A 26 3.62 -17.92 -6.60
C GLY A 26 4.83 -18.56 -5.92
N THR A 27 5.66 -19.27 -6.69
CA THR A 27 6.92 -19.90 -6.18
C THR A 27 7.97 -18.85 -5.91
N LEU A 28 8.12 -17.85 -6.81
CA LEU A 28 9.04 -16.72 -6.60
C LEU A 28 8.70 -15.91 -5.33
N ASP A 29 7.42 -15.70 -5.04
CA ASP A 29 6.97 -15.00 -3.84
C ASP A 29 7.45 -15.71 -2.56
N LEU A 30 7.31 -17.04 -2.52
CA LEU A 30 7.77 -17.86 -1.41
C LEU A 30 9.31 -17.89 -1.28
N ASP A 31 10.02 -18.03 -2.40
CA ASP A 31 11.49 -18.07 -2.42
C ASP A 31 12.09 -16.74 -1.97
N VAL A 32 11.54 -15.62 -2.45
CA VAL A 32 11.97 -14.26 -2.04
C VAL A 32 11.69 -14.03 -0.56
N ALA A 33 10.49 -14.39 -0.08
CA ALA A 33 10.14 -14.24 1.32
C ALA A 33 11.04 -15.09 2.22
N ALA A 34 11.31 -16.36 1.86
CA ALA A 34 12.20 -17.25 2.60
C ALA A 34 13.65 -16.71 2.61
N TRP A 35 14.15 -16.22 1.47
CA TRP A 35 15.46 -15.63 1.38
C TRP A 35 15.60 -14.38 2.26
N LEU A 36 14.61 -13.47 2.23
CA LEU A 36 14.59 -12.27 3.07
C LEU A 36 14.55 -12.63 4.56
N HIS A 37 13.75 -13.64 4.92
CA HIS A 37 13.66 -14.12 6.29
C HIS A 37 14.99 -14.68 6.79
N ALA A 38 15.71 -15.45 5.96
CA ALA A 38 17.04 -16.00 6.29
C ALA A 38 18.10 -14.90 6.49
N GLN A 39 17.92 -13.71 5.88
CA GLN A 39 18.83 -12.56 6.04
C GLN A 39 18.37 -11.59 7.14
N ALA A 40 17.32 -11.93 7.89
CA ALA A 40 16.74 -11.03 8.89
C ALA A 40 17.73 -10.75 10.03
N THR A 41 17.95 -9.46 10.30
CA THR A 41 18.74 -9.00 11.44
C THR A 41 17.85 -8.16 12.36
N PRO A 42 18.10 -8.11 13.69
CA PRO A 42 17.27 -7.34 14.61
C PRO A 42 17.12 -5.86 14.22
N THR A 43 18.22 -5.26 13.75
CA THR A 43 18.20 -3.84 13.31
C THR A 43 17.35 -3.64 12.06
N MET A 44 17.51 -4.52 11.05
CA MET A 44 16.73 -4.43 9.82
C MET A 44 15.23 -4.67 10.10
N THR A 45 14.93 -5.67 10.93
CA THR A 45 13.56 -5.96 11.35
C THR A 45 12.92 -4.77 12.05
N SER A 46 13.64 -4.08 12.94
CA SER A 46 13.13 -2.86 13.59
C SER A 46 12.82 -1.74 12.60
N ILE A 47 13.69 -1.53 11.61
CA ILE A 47 13.46 -0.53 10.56
C ILE A 47 12.24 -0.91 9.71
N MET A 48 12.11 -2.19 9.34
CA MET A 48 10.99 -2.67 8.54
C MET A 48 9.67 -2.60 9.29
N LEU A 49 9.65 -2.83 10.61
CA LEU A 49 8.48 -2.63 11.45
C LEU A 49 8.02 -1.17 11.45
N VAL A 50 8.95 -0.22 11.66
CA VAL A 50 8.62 1.23 11.61
C VAL A 50 8.08 1.63 10.24
N LEU A 51 8.69 1.15 9.15
CA LEU A 51 8.18 1.40 7.79
C LEU A 51 6.78 0.79 7.58
N SER A 52 6.56 -0.44 8.07
CA SER A 52 5.26 -1.10 7.99
C SER A 52 4.19 -0.33 8.76
N ASP A 53 4.52 0.23 9.93
CA ASP A 53 3.59 1.00 10.77
C ASP A 53 3.09 2.28 10.06
N LEU A 54 3.88 2.87 9.16
CA LEU A 54 3.42 4.00 8.34
C LEU A 54 2.29 3.60 7.37
N GLY A 55 2.21 2.33 6.98
CA GLY A 55 1.13 1.78 6.16
C GLY A 55 0.05 1.06 6.96
N ALA A 56 0.16 0.99 8.29
CA ALA A 56 -0.81 0.32 9.14
C ALA A 56 -2.19 1.01 9.08
N PRO A 57 -3.30 0.25 9.12
CA PRO A 57 -4.65 0.83 9.04
C PRO A 57 -4.89 1.94 10.06
N VAL A 58 -4.39 1.78 11.27
CA VAL A 58 -4.52 2.80 12.34
C VAL A 58 -3.81 4.09 11.96
N THR A 59 -2.58 4.00 11.44
CA THR A 59 -1.79 5.15 10.99
C THR A 59 -2.44 5.84 9.79
N VAL A 60 -2.91 5.05 8.82
CA VAL A 60 -3.64 5.56 7.64
C VAL A 60 -4.89 6.34 8.07
N ILE A 61 -5.70 5.78 8.98
CA ILE A 61 -6.89 6.45 9.51
C ILE A 61 -6.49 7.72 10.27
N ALA A 62 -5.49 7.66 11.15
CA ALA A 62 -5.06 8.81 11.95
C ALA A 62 -4.58 9.97 11.05
N ILE A 63 -3.74 9.69 10.05
CA ILE A 63 -3.26 10.71 9.10
C ILE A 63 -4.42 11.25 8.25
N THR A 64 -5.34 10.39 7.80
CA THR A 64 -6.52 10.82 7.05
C THR A 64 -7.38 11.77 7.87
N LEU A 65 -7.68 11.43 9.12
CA LEU A 65 -8.50 12.27 10.01
C LEU A 65 -7.81 13.59 10.35
N LEU A 66 -6.51 13.57 10.63
CA LEU A 66 -5.74 14.78 10.88
C LEU A 66 -5.72 15.70 9.66
N THR A 67 -5.45 15.15 8.48
CA THR A 67 -5.46 15.92 7.23
C THR A 67 -6.85 16.46 6.92
N ALA A 68 -7.89 15.66 7.13
CA ALA A 68 -9.28 16.07 6.94
C ALA A 68 -9.65 17.24 7.89
N ALA A 69 -9.25 17.18 9.15
CA ALA A 69 -9.48 18.26 10.12
C ALA A 69 -8.78 19.56 9.70
N VAL A 70 -7.51 19.48 9.24
CA VAL A 70 -6.76 20.64 8.73
C VAL A 70 -7.45 21.24 7.49
N LEU A 71 -7.85 20.41 6.53
CA LEU A 71 -8.52 20.86 5.31
C LEU A 71 -9.89 21.48 5.62
N ALA A 72 -10.63 20.96 6.58
CA ALA A 72 -11.90 21.51 7.05
C ALA A 72 -11.69 22.88 7.74
N ALA A 73 -10.69 22.99 8.64
CA ALA A 73 -10.33 24.25 9.29
C ALA A 73 -9.95 25.34 8.27
N TRP A 74 -9.23 24.98 7.19
CA TRP A 74 -8.87 25.89 6.11
C TRP A 74 -9.97 26.07 5.06
N ARG A 75 -11.13 25.44 5.26
CA ARG A 75 -12.28 25.47 4.33
C ARG A 75 -11.94 25.00 2.91
N CYS A 76 -10.97 24.11 2.78
CA CYS A 76 -10.56 23.51 1.51
C CYS A 76 -11.44 22.32 1.12
N TRP A 77 -12.75 22.54 0.97
CA TRP A 77 -13.78 21.49 0.84
C TRP A 77 -13.54 20.53 -0.33
N TYR A 78 -13.08 21.00 -1.49
CA TYR A 78 -12.80 20.12 -2.63
C TYR A 78 -11.68 19.12 -2.34
N ARG A 79 -10.62 19.57 -1.66
CA ARG A 79 -9.51 18.69 -1.27
C ARG A 79 -9.93 17.72 -0.17
N LEU A 80 -10.78 18.15 0.73
CA LEU A 80 -11.36 17.31 1.78
C LEU A 80 -12.20 16.19 1.16
N VAL A 81 -13.13 16.54 0.27
CA VAL A 81 -13.98 15.55 -0.42
C VAL A 81 -13.13 14.59 -1.23
N PHE A 82 -12.13 15.10 -1.97
CA PHE A 82 -11.18 14.26 -2.71
C PHE A 82 -10.45 13.27 -1.80
N LEU A 83 -9.90 13.73 -0.66
CA LEU A 83 -9.21 12.88 0.31
C LEU A 83 -10.14 11.75 0.81
N LEU A 84 -11.35 12.11 1.25
CA LEU A 84 -12.31 11.15 1.80
C LEU A 84 -12.78 10.15 0.74
N LEU A 85 -13.10 10.60 -0.47
CA LEU A 85 -13.49 9.70 -1.56
C LEU A 85 -12.35 8.76 -1.96
N ALA A 86 -11.11 9.24 -2.02
CA ALA A 86 -9.97 8.41 -2.33
C ALA A 86 -9.72 7.36 -1.23
N THR A 87 -9.64 7.77 0.03
CA THR A 87 -9.30 6.85 1.14
C THR A 87 -10.43 5.86 1.43
N VAL A 88 -11.67 6.32 1.54
CA VAL A 88 -12.82 5.43 1.78
C VAL A 88 -13.08 4.54 0.57
N GLY A 89 -13.01 5.09 -0.65
CA GLY A 89 -13.16 4.31 -1.89
C GLY A 89 -12.07 3.25 -2.03
N GLY A 90 -10.82 3.58 -1.70
CA GLY A 90 -9.70 2.64 -1.68
C GLY A 90 -9.92 1.48 -0.71
N GLU A 91 -10.39 1.77 0.50
CA GLU A 91 -10.71 0.73 1.50
C GLU A 91 -11.89 -0.16 1.08
N ILE A 92 -12.93 0.42 0.46
CA ILE A 92 -14.05 -0.36 -0.08
C ILE A 92 -13.54 -1.33 -1.16
N VAL A 93 -12.74 -0.82 -2.10
CA VAL A 93 -12.15 -1.67 -3.18
C VAL A 93 -11.27 -2.76 -2.57
N ASN A 94 -10.40 -2.43 -1.60
CA ASN A 94 -9.56 -3.41 -0.90
C ASN A 94 -10.39 -4.51 -0.24
N PHE A 95 -11.47 -4.14 0.46
CA PHE A 95 -12.37 -5.09 1.09
C PHE A 95 -13.09 -6.01 0.09
N LEU A 96 -13.60 -5.44 -1.01
CA LEU A 96 -14.25 -6.20 -2.06
C LEU A 96 -13.28 -7.17 -2.74
N MET A 97 -12.06 -6.72 -3.04
CA MET A 97 -11.02 -7.56 -3.64
C MET A 97 -10.60 -8.70 -2.71
N LYS A 98 -10.42 -8.45 -1.41
CA LYS A 98 -10.15 -9.51 -0.42
C LYS A 98 -11.24 -10.57 -0.40
N LYS A 99 -12.52 -10.16 -0.49
CA LYS A 99 -13.66 -11.09 -0.57
C LYS A 99 -13.73 -11.84 -1.89
N ALA A 100 -13.26 -11.28 -3.00
CA ALA A 100 -13.25 -11.93 -4.30
C ALA A 100 -12.14 -12.97 -4.42
N VAL A 101 -10.93 -12.65 -3.95
CA VAL A 101 -9.73 -13.47 -4.18
C VAL A 101 -9.54 -14.57 -3.12
N HIS A 102 -9.92 -14.35 -1.86
CA HIS A 102 -9.84 -15.33 -0.76
C HIS A 102 -8.46 -16.00 -0.59
N ARG A 103 -7.36 -15.36 -1.00
CA ARG A 103 -6.01 -15.96 -0.89
C ARG A 103 -5.61 -16.14 0.56
N GLN A 104 -5.33 -17.38 0.97
CA GLN A 104 -4.75 -17.68 2.28
C GLN A 104 -3.28 -17.25 2.33
N ARG A 105 -2.78 -16.90 3.52
CA ARG A 105 -1.37 -16.57 3.71
C ARG A 105 -0.49 -17.82 3.67
N PRO A 106 0.77 -17.70 3.19
CA PRO A 106 1.76 -18.72 3.40
C PRO A 106 1.91 -19.02 4.89
N PHE A 107 2.05 -20.28 5.24
CA PHE A 107 2.30 -20.71 6.61
C PHE A 107 3.82 -20.74 6.85
N PHE A 108 4.30 -19.97 7.82
CA PHE A 108 5.67 -20.04 8.32
C PHE A 108 5.66 -20.62 9.73
N GLU A 109 6.61 -21.51 10.04
CA GLU A 109 6.73 -22.13 11.39
C GLU A 109 7.07 -21.09 12.47
N ASP A 110 7.79 -20.01 12.10
CA ASP A 110 8.16 -18.91 13.00
C ASP A 110 7.89 -17.54 12.34
N PRO A 111 6.62 -17.11 12.29
CA PRO A 111 6.28 -15.86 11.62
C PRO A 111 6.70 -14.63 12.45
N ILE A 112 7.38 -13.66 11.84
CA ILE A 112 7.74 -12.38 12.48
C ILE A 112 6.49 -11.62 12.91
N VAL A 113 5.38 -11.71 12.14
CA VAL A 113 4.09 -11.09 12.45
C VAL A 113 2.95 -12.03 12.11
N THR A 114 2.07 -12.32 13.08
CA THR A 114 0.85 -13.11 12.84
C THR A 114 -0.30 -12.22 12.42
N LEU A 115 -0.87 -12.48 11.23
CA LEU A 115 -2.02 -11.76 10.70
C LEU A 115 -3.13 -12.73 10.32
N THR A 116 -4.35 -12.45 10.75
CA THR A 116 -5.54 -13.31 10.57
C THR A 116 -6.34 -13.00 9.29
N SER A 117 -5.96 -11.98 8.50
CA SER A 117 -6.67 -11.57 7.29
C SER A 117 -6.11 -12.22 6.02
N PHE A 118 -6.91 -12.28 4.94
CA PHE A 118 -6.46 -12.72 3.62
C PHE A 118 -5.24 -11.96 3.14
N SER A 119 -4.33 -12.66 2.39
CA SER A 119 -3.03 -12.10 1.98
C SER A 119 -3.13 -11.11 0.83
N PHE A 120 -4.08 -11.26 -0.08
CA PHE A 120 -4.19 -10.43 -1.28
C PHE A 120 -5.57 -9.76 -1.42
N PRO A 121 -5.61 -8.48 -1.82
CA PRO A 121 -4.48 -7.55 -1.84
C PRO A 121 -4.03 -7.12 -0.44
N SER A 122 -2.76 -6.66 -0.35
CA SER A 122 -2.22 -6.17 0.93
C SER A 122 -2.90 -4.87 1.34
N GLY A 123 -3.54 -4.86 2.53
CA GLY A 123 -4.18 -3.66 3.06
C GLY A 123 -3.18 -2.53 3.33
N HIS A 124 -1.96 -2.86 3.79
CA HIS A 124 -0.89 -1.87 3.98
C HIS A 124 -0.47 -1.23 2.66
N ALA A 125 -0.25 -2.04 1.62
CA ALA A 125 0.14 -1.54 0.30
C ALA A 125 -0.96 -0.66 -0.31
N MET A 126 -2.21 -1.11 -0.27
CA MET A 126 -3.32 -0.38 -0.84
C MET A 126 -3.64 0.90 -0.07
N GLY A 127 -3.76 0.81 1.27
CA GLY A 127 -4.03 1.96 2.12
C GLY A 127 -2.94 3.04 2.02
N SER A 128 -1.66 2.64 2.06
CA SER A 128 -0.55 3.58 1.90
C SER A 128 -0.51 4.20 0.51
N THR A 129 -0.74 3.43 -0.56
CA THR A 129 -0.76 3.96 -1.93
C THR A 129 -1.85 5.02 -2.10
N VAL A 130 -3.06 4.74 -1.63
CA VAL A 130 -4.19 5.66 -1.71
C VAL A 130 -3.96 6.89 -0.85
N LEU A 131 -3.55 6.73 0.41
CA LEU A 131 -3.31 7.85 1.31
C LEU A 131 -2.20 8.76 0.82
N TYR A 132 -0.98 8.22 0.63
CA TYR A 132 0.18 9.04 0.26
C TYR A 132 0.06 9.58 -1.17
N GLY A 133 -0.62 8.85 -2.07
CA GLY A 133 -1.00 9.37 -3.38
C GLY A 133 -1.96 10.54 -3.31
N ALA A 134 -3.00 10.46 -2.47
CA ALA A 134 -3.95 11.55 -2.25
C ALA A 134 -3.27 12.76 -1.59
N LEU A 135 -2.40 12.54 -0.59
CA LEU A 135 -1.62 13.62 0.03
C LEU A 135 -0.70 14.31 -0.97
N ALA A 136 0.03 13.54 -1.78
CA ALA A 136 0.86 14.09 -2.85
C ALA A 136 0.03 14.93 -3.82
N ALA A 137 -1.15 14.44 -4.27
CA ALA A 137 -2.05 15.19 -5.14
C ALA A 137 -2.52 16.50 -4.50
N ILE A 138 -2.89 16.50 -3.22
CA ILE A 138 -3.29 17.70 -2.47
C ILE A 138 -2.15 18.71 -2.37
N VAL A 139 -0.92 18.24 -2.12
CA VAL A 139 0.28 19.08 -1.98
C VAL A 139 0.69 19.70 -3.32
N ILE A 140 0.67 18.92 -4.41
CA ILE A 140 1.07 19.42 -5.73
C ILE A 140 0.04 20.36 -6.36
N TRP A 141 -1.23 20.35 -5.91
CA TRP A 141 -2.31 21.16 -6.48
C TRP A 141 -1.97 22.64 -6.59
N PRO A 142 -1.45 23.35 -5.56
CA PRO A 142 -1.06 24.74 -5.64
C PRO A 142 0.32 24.96 -6.24
N MET A 143 1.12 23.91 -6.47
CA MET A 143 2.51 24.06 -6.93
C MET A 143 2.57 24.44 -8.40
N ARG A 144 3.34 25.49 -8.73
CA ARG A 144 3.56 25.92 -10.13
C ARG A 144 4.80 25.31 -10.75
N GLN A 145 5.82 24.99 -9.95
CA GLN A 145 7.12 24.52 -10.44
C GLN A 145 7.08 23.00 -10.62
N TRP A 146 7.34 22.55 -11.86
CA TRP A 146 7.35 21.15 -12.24
C TRP A 146 8.30 20.29 -11.40
N ARG A 147 9.49 20.79 -11.12
CA ARG A 147 10.51 20.09 -10.32
C ARG A 147 10.01 19.68 -8.93
N TRP A 148 9.30 20.57 -8.24
CA TRP A 148 8.74 20.27 -6.91
C TRP A 148 7.56 19.31 -6.98
N ARG A 149 6.75 19.40 -8.04
CA ARG A 149 5.67 18.42 -8.29
C ARG A 149 6.26 17.02 -8.47
N MET A 150 7.30 16.88 -9.31
CA MET A 150 7.97 15.60 -9.52
C MET A 150 8.65 15.10 -8.25
N ALA A 151 9.34 15.95 -7.50
CA ALA A 151 9.96 15.57 -6.22
C ALA A 151 8.93 15.03 -5.23
N THR A 152 7.76 15.67 -5.12
CA THR A 152 6.67 15.22 -4.22
C THR A 152 6.13 13.85 -4.66
N VAL A 153 5.88 13.66 -5.96
CA VAL A 153 5.40 12.36 -6.49
C VAL A 153 6.44 11.27 -6.27
N CYS A 154 7.71 11.54 -6.57
CA CYS A 154 8.80 10.58 -6.36
C CYS A 154 8.97 10.23 -4.88
N ALA A 155 8.87 11.21 -3.98
CA ALA A 155 8.95 10.98 -2.53
C ALA A 155 7.79 10.09 -2.04
N ALA A 156 6.55 10.36 -2.48
CA ALA A 156 5.39 9.54 -2.14
C ALA A 156 5.52 8.12 -2.70
N ALA A 157 5.95 7.99 -3.97
CA ALA A 157 6.16 6.69 -4.60
C ALA A 157 7.26 5.88 -3.90
N LEU A 158 8.37 6.53 -3.52
CA LEU A 158 9.46 5.89 -2.76
C LEU A 158 8.96 5.41 -1.39
N LEU A 159 8.23 6.26 -0.65
CA LEU A 159 7.67 5.88 0.64
C LEU A 159 6.74 4.66 0.52
N VAL A 160 5.83 4.67 -0.46
CA VAL A 160 4.93 3.54 -0.72
C VAL A 160 5.73 2.28 -1.08
N ALA A 161 6.75 2.40 -1.92
CA ALA A 161 7.61 1.27 -2.29
C ALA A 161 8.34 0.69 -1.07
N LEU A 162 8.85 1.52 -0.16
CA LEU A 162 9.48 1.08 1.09
C LEU A 162 8.48 0.38 2.02
N ILE A 163 7.26 0.90 2.13
CA ILE A 163 6.18 0.23 2.89
C ILE A 163 5.85 -1.13 2.27
N CYS A 164 5.67 -1.21 0.95
CA CYS A 164 5.43 -2.48 0.26
C CYS A 164 6.58 -3.47 0.48
N PHE A 165 7.83 -3.01 0.36
CA PHE A 165 9.01 -3.85 0.62
C PHE A 165 9.04 -4.35 2.06
N SER A 166 8.71 -3.51 3.04
CA SER A 166 8.64 -3.93 4.44
C SER A 166 7.64 -5.06 4.64
N ARG A 167 6.53 -5.09 3.84
CA ARG A 167 5.52 -6.16 3.92
C ARG A 167 6.02 -7.48 3.34
N ILE A 168 6.86 -7.44 2.30
CA ILE A 168 7.49 -8.65 1.74
C ILE A 168 8.52 -9.21 2.73
N TYR A 169 9.27 -8.32 3.40
CA TYR A 169 10.27 -8.71 4.39
C TYR A 169 9.67 -9.31 5.67
N LEU A 170 8.53 -8.79 6.14
CA LEU A 170 7.88 -9.22 7.38
C LEU A 170 6.93 -10.43 7.21
N GLY A 171 6.56 -10.79 5.97
CA GLY A 171 5.68 -11.94 5.64
C GLY A 171 4.22 -11.56 5.46
#